data_5c58b9c05fa8a37b0c4a1d26e48777f0
#
_entry.id   5c58b9c05fa8a37b0c4a1d26e48777f0
#
_cell.length_a   1.000
_cell.length_b   1.000
_cell.length_c   1.000
_cell.angle_alpha   90.00
_cell.angle_beta   90.00
_cell.angle_gamma   90.00
#
_symmetry.space_group_name_H-M   'P 1'
#
loop_
_entity.id
_entity.type
_entity.pdbx_description
1 polymer ?
#
loop_
_entity_poly.entity_id
_entity_poly.type
_entity_poly.pdbx_seq_one_letter_code
_entity_poly.pdbx_strand_id
1 'polypeptide(L)'
;MPGLDRDKILVTGALGQIGTELVEALRDKYGVSSVIASDIRSENHNNAMNDGPYVTLDVLDTDSIIKICKDEGVGTVYHLAALLSATGEQNPELCRKVNVGGTVSVFEAARECSLRVFTPSSIAVFGPDAPKHAPQIIALNPTTVYGETKVKGELLAKEYWDEHGIDIRGIRYPGLISYKAPAGGGTTDYAVEIFEAA
;
A
#
# COMPACT_ATOMS: atom_id res chain seq x y z
N MET A 1 -5.30 29.12 -7.45
CA MET A 1 -4.04 28.98 -8.18
C MET A 1 -4.29 28.09 -9.37
N PRO A 2 -3.97 28.47 -10.62
CA PRO A 2 -4.18 27.62 -11.78
C PRO A 2 -3.22 26.42 -11.69
N GLY A 3 -3.78 25.26 -11.86
CA GLY A 3 -3.28 23.94 -12.08
C GLY A 3 -1.77 23.74 -12.21
N LEU A 4 -1.13 23.30 -11.12
CA LEU A 4 -0.10 22.29 -11.28
C LEU A 4 -0.85 21.07 -11.82
N ASP A 5 -0.50 20.68 -13.03
CA ASP A 5 -0.94 19.41 -13.65
C ASP A 5 -0.37 18.28 -12.78
N ARG A 6 -1.11 17.91 -11.73
CA ARG A 6 -0.70 16.89 -10.75
C ARG A 6 -1.24 15.55 -11.23
N ASP A 7 -0.65 15.06 -12.30
CA ASP A 7 -1.09 13.83 -12.94
C ASP A 7 -0.20 12.62 -12.62
N LYS A 8 0.96 12.84 -11.97
CA LYS A 8 1.83 11.71 -11.65
C LYS A 8 1.28 10.86 -10.51
N ILE A 9 1.64 9.60 -10.57
CA ILE A 9 1.25 8.56 -9.62
C ILE A 9 2.50 8.12 -8.86
N LEU A 10 2.43 8.10 -7.53
CA LEU A 10 3.44 7.47 -6.67
C LEU A 10 2.92 6.12 -6.17
N VAL A 11 3.71 5.06 -6.33
CA VAL A 11 3.39 3.74 -5.80
C VAL A 11 4.43 3.38 -4.73
N THR A 12 4.02 3.29 -3.47
CA THR A 12 4.89 2.81 -2.37
C THR A 12 4.76 1.30 -2.22
N GLY A 13 5.85 0.62 -1.82
CA GLY A 13 5.87 -0.85 -1.81
C GLY A 13 5.84 -1.45 -3.22
N ALA A 14 6.41 -0.72 -4.18
CA ALA A 14 6.37 -1.04 -5.60
C ALA A 14 7.08 -2.35 -5.97
N LEU A 15 7.98 -2.84 -5.13
CA LEU A 15 8.71 -4.10 -5.35
C LEU A 15 8.01 -5.31 -4.68
N GLY A 16 6.84 -5.12 -4.08
CA GLY A 16 6.01 -6.18 -3.52
C GLY A 16 5.16 -6.88 -4.59
N GLN A 17 4.39 -7.89 -4.18
CA GLN A 17 3.55 -8.70 -5.07
C GLN A 17 2.57 -7.84 -5.88
N ILE A 18 1.74 -7.04 -5.23
CA ILE A 18 0.79 -6.15 -5.92
C ILE A 18 1.55 -5.03 -6.64
N GLY A 19 2.57 -4.45 -5.99
CA GLY A 19 3.29 -3.29 -6.49
C GLY A 19 3.94 -3.52 -7.84
N THR A 20 4.60 -4.65 -8.02
CA THR A 20 5.28 -5.01 -9.28
C THR A 20 4.32 -5.04 -10.46
N GLU A 21 3.18 -5.71 -10.30
CA GLU A 21 2.17 -5.81 -11.36
C GLU A 21 1.42 -4.49 -11.57
N LEU A 22 1.12 -3.78 -10.49
CA LEU A 22 0.42 -2.50 -10.57
C LEU A 22 1.26 -1.42 -11.26
N VAL A 23 2.55 -1.33 -10.95
CA VAL A 23 3.46 -0.35 -11.58
C VAL A 23 3.52 -0.57 -13.09
N GLU A 24 3.67 -1.82 -13.53
CA GLU A 24 3.66 -2.18 -14.95
C GLU A 24 2.34 -1.74 -15.60
N ALA A 25 1.20 -2.16 -15.06
CA ALA A 25 -0.10 -1.83 -15.60
C ALA A 25 -0.39 -0.32 -15.63
N LEU A 26 0.06 0.43 -14.62
CA LEU A 26 -0.08 1.89 -14.58
C LEU A 26 0.82 2.56 -15.63
N ARG A 27 2.07 2.09 -15.79
CA ARG A 27 2.99 2.60 -16.82
C ARG A 27 2.48 2.37 -18.23
N ASP A 28 1.90 1.19 -18.49
CA ASP A 28 1.26 0.87 -19.77
C ASP A 28 0.08 1.80 -20.07
N LYS A 29 -0.70 2.11 -19.05
CA LYS A 29 -1.93 2.90 -19.20
C LYS A 29 -1.68 4.40 -19.27
N TYR A 30 -0.78 4.93 -18.43
CA TYR A 30 -0.60 6.37 -18.23
C TYR A 30 0.75 6.89 -18.73
N GLY A 31 1.61 6.01 -19.22
CA GLY A 31 2.96 6.30 -19.65
C GLY A 31 3.99 6.16 -18.53
N VAL A 32 5.18 5.71 -18.91
CA VAL A 32 6.29 5.38 -17.98
C VAL A 32 6.66 6.56 -17.09
N SER A 33 6.78 7.77 -17.64
CA SER A 33 7.18 8.97 -16.90
C SER A 33 6.14 9.48 -15.91
N SER A 34 4.90 9.01 -16.01
CA SER A 34 3.79 9.41 -15.14
C SER A 34 3.72 8.58 -13.86
N VAL A 35 4.52 7.50 -13.73
CA VAL A 35 4.44 6.56 -12.60
C VAL A 35 5.79 6.41 -11.94
N ILE A 36 5.87 6.87 -10.70
CA ILE A 36 7.05 6.77 -9.84
C ILE A 36 6.87 5.56 -8.94
N ALA A 37 7.70 4.56 -9.14
CA ALA A 37 7.78 3.42 -8.22
C ALA A 37 8.65 3.78 -7.01
N SER A 38 8.26 3.35 -5.82
CA SER A 38 9.08 3.52 -4.63
C SER A 38 9.01 2.34 -3.68
N ASP A 39 10.12 2.05 -3.03
CA ASP A 39 10.25 1.00 -2.03
C ASP A 39 11.39 1.38 -1.06
N ILE A 40 11.46 0.74 0.09
CA ILE A 40 12.60 0.91 1.02
C ILE A 40 13.89 0.29 0.48
N ARG A 41 13.78 -0.67 -0.43
CA ARG A 41 14.92 -1.34 -1.07
C ARG A 41 15.55 -0.43 -2.11
N SER A 42 16.89 -0.35 -2.08
CA SER A 42 17.69 0.45 -3.02
C SER A 42 18.37 -0.39 -4.10
N GLU A 43 18.41 -1.70 -3.95
CA GLU A 43 19.03 -2.62 -4.90
C GLU A 43 18.09 -3.04 -6.00
N ASN A 44 18.64 -3.29 -7.17
CA ASN A 44 17.90 -3.61 -8.38
C ASN A 44 17.34 -5.05 -8.31
N HIS A 45 16.05 -5.18 -8.14
CA HIS A 45 15.39 -6.46 -7.95
C HIS A 45 14.34 -6.82 -9.00
N ASN A 46 13.80 -5.86 -9.75
CA ASN A 46 12.78 -6.15 -10.75
C ASN A 46 12.51 -4.98 -11.74
N ASN A 47 11.65 -5.22 -12.71
CA ASN A 47 11.29 -4.28 -13.76
C ASN A 47 10.63 -2.99 -13.26
N ALA A 48 9.92 -3.04 -12.11
CA ALA A 48 9.34 -1.82 -11.53
C ALA A 48 10.40 -0.77 -11.21
N MET A 49 11.61 -1.22 -10.84
CA MET A 49 12.76 -0.36 -10.60
C MET A 49 13.44 0.08 -11.91
N ASN A 50 13.53 -0.80 -12.91
CA ASN A 50 14.35 -0.59 -14.11
C ASN A 50 13.63 0.15 -15.23
N ASP A 51 12.33 -0.08 -15.38
CA ASP A 51 11.59 0.33 -16.57
C ASP A 51 10.96 1.73 -16.43
N GLY A 52 11.46 2.57 -15.50
CA GLY A 52 10.97 3.92 -15.34
C GLY A 52 11.40 4.59 -14.03
N PRO A 53 10.84 5.75 -13.67
CA PRO A 53 11.19 6.48 -12.46
C PRO A 53 11.07 5.61 -11.20
N TYR A 54 12.13 5.61 -10.40
CA TYR A 54 12.20 4.89 -9.14
C TYR A 54 12.87 5.75 -8.06
N VAL A 55 12.34 5.68 -6.84
CA VAL A 55 12.88 6.39 -5.68
C VAL A 55 12.92 5.44 -4.48
N THR A 56 14.08 5.36 -3.83
CA THR A 56 14.18 4.70 -2.52
C THR A 56 13.48 5.56 -1.48
N LEU A 57 12.48 5.01 -0.79
CA LEU A 57 11.63 5.74 0.14
C LEU A 57 11.24 4.87 1.33
N ASP A 58 11.54 5.33 2.54
CA ASP A 58 10.92 4.82 3.77
C ASP A 58 9.57 5.52 3.98
N VAL A 59 8.49 4.76 4.02
CA VAL A 59 7.14 5.31 4.24
C VAL A 59 6.93 5.91 5.63
N LEU A 60 7.87 5.72 6.53
CA LEU A 60 7.88 6.40 7.84
C LEU A 60 8.44 7.83 7.78
N ASP A 61 9.05 8.22 6.66
CA ASP A 61 9.59 9.56 6.43
C ASP A 61 8.57 10.45 5.70
N THR A 62 7.71 11.09 6.48
CA THR A 62 6.66 11.99 5.98
C THR A 62 7.21 13.13 5.14
N ASP A 63 8.33 13.73 5.56
CA ASP A 63 8.93 14.88 4.87
C ASP A 63 9.45 14.49 3.49
N SER A 64 10.07 13.33 3.37
CA SER A 64 10.51 12.78 2.08
C SER A 64 9.33 12.48 1.15
N ILE A 65 8.21 11.95 1.68
CA ILE A 65 6.99 11.74 0.87
C ILE A 65 6.46 13.08 0.36
N ILE A 66 6.31 14.07 1.23
CA ILE A 66 5.84 15.42 0.87
C ILE A 66 6.75 16.05 -0.18
N LYS A 67 8.07 15.94 0.02
CA LYS A 67 9.06 16.47 -0.92
C LYS A 67 8.91 15.87 -2.31
N ILE A 68 8.86 14.53 -2.40
CA ILE A 68 8.68 13.83 -3.69
C ILE A 68 7.36 14.27 -4.35
N CYS A 69 6.28 14.32 -3.58
CA CYS A 69 4.97 14.70 -4.12
C CYS A 69 4.94 16.12 -4.68
N LYS A 70 5.63 17.06 -4.02
CA LYS A 70 5.73 18.46 -4.48
C LYS A 70 6.66 18.60 -5.68
N ASP A 71 7.84 18.01 -5.63
CA ASP A 71 8.88 18.15 -6.66
C ASP A 71 8.45 17.49 -7.98
N GLU A 72 7.77 16.35 -7.90
CA GLU A 72 7.38 15.56 -9.05
C GLU A 72 5.96 15.86 -9.57
N GLY A 73 5.15 16.63 -8.86
CA GLY A 73 3.77 16.89 -9.24
C GLY A 73 2.85 15.67 -9.08
N VAL A 74 3.02 14.90 -8.00
CA VAL A 74 2.16 13.75 -7.70
C VAL A 74 0.76 14.22 -7.34
N GLY A 75 -0.25 13.57 -7.93
CA GLY A 75 -1.67 13.79 -7.63
C GLY A 75 -2.35 12.57 -7.00
N THR A 76 -1.76 11.39 -7.14
CA THR A 76 -2.32 10.15 -6.60
C THR A 76 -1.23 9.27 -6.00
N VAL A 77 -1.50 8.71 -4.82
CA VAL A 77 -0.62 7.73 -4.17
C VAL A 77 -1.32 6.39 -4.06
N TYR A 78 -0.67 5.32 -4.54
CA TYR A 78 -1.02 3.94 -4.21
C TYR A 78 -0.11 3.47 -3.09
N HIS A 79 -0.64 3.44 -1.88
CA HIS A 79 0.11 3.06 -0.68
C HIS A 79 0.03 1.56 -0.44
N LEU A 80 1.00 0.82 -0.97
CA LEU A 80 1.05 -0.65 -0.85
C LEU A 80 2.10 -1.15 0.15
N ALA A 81 3.00 -0.27 0.62
CA ALA A 81 4.04 -0.62 1.57
C ALA A 81 3.43 -1.09 2.89
N ALA A 82 3.67 -2.35 3.24
CA ALA A 82 3.20 -2.97 4.47
C ALA A 82 4.00 -4.24 4.78
N LEU A 83 4.10 -4.60 6.05
CA LEU A 83 4.48 -5.95 6.46
C LEU A 83 3.25 -6.84 6.42
N LEU A 84 3.41 -8.05 5.85
CA LEU A 84 2.34 -9.03 5.67
C LEU A 84 2.12 -9.87 6.93
N SER A 85 1.10 -10.72 6.90
CA SER A 85 0.58 -11.42 8.07
C SER A 85 1.63 -12.27 8.80
N ALA A 86 2.36 -13.16 8.13
CA ALA A 86 3.33 -14.03 8.78
C ALA A 86 4.49 -13.24 9.39
N THR A 87 5.04 -12.29 8.64
CA THR A 87 6.10 -11.38 9.13
C THR A 87 5.60 -10.49 10.27
N GLY A 88 4.34 -10.05 10.19
CA GLY A 88 3.71 -9.22 11.21
C GLY A 88 3.53 -9.93 12.55
N GLU A 89 3.17 -11.22 12.54
CA GLU A 89 3.06 -12.02 13.76
C GLU A 89 4.43 -12.29 14.40
N GLN A 90 5.48 -12.44 13.58
CA GLN A 90 6.84 -12.61 14.09
C GLN A 90 7.42 -11.32 14.68
N ASN A 91 7.01 -10.15 14.17
CA ASN A 91 7.50 -8.83 14.58
C ASN A 91 6.35 -7.83 14.80
N PRO A 92 5.50 -8.01 15.86
CA PRO A 92 4.29 -7.24 16.05
C PRO A 92 4.49 -5.73 16.14
N GLU A 93 5.53 -5.29 16.87
CA GLU A 93 5.81 -3.86 17.04
C GLU A 93 6.26 -3.20 15.73
N LEU A 94 7.11 -3.88 14.96
CA LEU A 94 7.53 -3.39 13.65
C LEU A 94 6.35 -3.34 12.68
N CYS A 95 5.47 -4.36 12.73
CA CYS A 95 4.26 -4.39 11.92
C CYS A 95 3.35 -3.18 12.22
N ARG A 96 3.08 -2.89 13.48
CA ARG A 96 2.30 -1.71 13.86
C ARG A 96 2.99 -0.42 13.45
N LYS A 97 4.29 -0.30 13.66
CA LYS A 97 5.06 0.87 13.27
C LYS A 97 4.99 1.12 11.77
N VAL A 98 5.27 0.12 10.95
CA VAL A 98 5.28 0.28 9.48
C VAL A 98 3.88 0.44 8.92
N ASN A 99 2.94 -0.46 9.29
CA ASN A 99 1.61 -0.47 8.67
C ASN A 99 0.74 0.70 9.11
N VAL A 100 0.78 1.06 10.39
CA VAL A 100 0.00 2.20 10.89
C VAL A 100 0.78 3.50 10.72
N GLY A 101 2.04 3.55 11.14
CA GLY A 101 2.87 4.75 11.02
C GLY A 101 3.07 5.19 9.57
N GLY A 102 3.37 4.24 8.66
CA GLY A 102 3.47 4.52 7.23
C GLY A 102 2.15 5.04 6.62
N THR A 103 1.02 4.46 7.04
CA THR A 103 -0.30 4.95 6.62
C THR A 103 -0.54 6.40 7.09
N VAL A 104 -0.22 6.72 8.35
CA VAL A 104 -0.32 8.08 8.88
C VAL A 104 0.57 9.04 8.08
N SER A 105 1.83 8.67 7.82
CA SER A 105 2.76 9.49 7.04
C SER A 105 2.24 9.80 5.63
N VAL A 106 1.67 8.80 4.95
CA VAL A 106 1.08 8.99 3.62
C VAL A 106 -0.18 9.88 3.69
N PHE A 107 -1.02 9.72 4.71
CA PHE A 107 -2.21 10.54 4.85
C PHE A 107 -1.89 11.99 5.23
N GLU A 108 -0.86 12.22 6.05
CA GLU A 108 -0.34 13.57 6.31
C GLU A 108 0.22 14.22 5.03
N ALA A 109 0.98 13.46 4.24
CA ALA A 109 1.44 13.95 2.94
C ALA A 109 0.25 14.25 1.99
N ALA A 110 -0.80 13.41 2.04
CA ALA A 110 -2.00 13.65 1.24
C ALA A 110 -2.75 14.91 1.69
N ARG A 111 -2.81 15.17 2.98
CA ARG A 111 -3.38 16.40 3.53
C ARG A 111 -2.60 17.63 3.11
N GLU A 112 -1.27 17.59 3.23
CA GLU A 112 -0.39 18.71 2.90
C GLU A 112 -0.36 19.01 1.38
N CYS A 113 -0.41 17.96 0.55
CA CYS A 113 -0.28 18.07 -0.91
C CYS A 113 -1.61 17.94 -1.66
N SER A 114 -2.75 17.77 -0.98
CA SER A 114 -4.08 17.55 -1.58
C SER A 114 -4.09 16.37 -2.55
N LEU A 115 -3.58 15.20 -2.12
CA LEU A 115 -3.49 13.99 -2.93
C LEU A 115 -4.75 13.14 -2.82
N ARG A 116 -4.96 12.28 -3.81
CA ARG A 116 -5.84 11.12 -3.72
C ARG A 116 -5.01 9.93 -3.26
N VAL A 117 -5.56 9.09 -2.40
CA VAL A 117 -4.86 7.91 -1.89
C VAL A 117 -5.68 6.65 -2.14
N PHE A 118 -5.02 5.61 -2.65
CA PHE A 118 -5.52 4.25 -2.58
C PHE A 118 -4.66 3.47 -1.59
N THR A 119 -5.29 2.83 -0.60
CA THR A 119 -4.61 1.96 0.37
C THR A 119 -5.39 0.66 0.55
N PRO A 120 -4.77 -0.52 0.35
CA PRO A 120 -5.48 -1.79 0.47
C PRO A 120 -5.74 -2.16 1.92
N SER A 121 -6.97 -2.60 2.20
CA SER A 121 -7.32 -3.39 3.36
C SER A 121 -7.27 -4.89 3.03
N SER A 122 -7.79 -5.74 3.89
CA SER A 122 -7.73 -7.18 3.77
C SER A 122 -8.94 -7.85 4.43
N ILE A 123 -9.30 -9.03 3.98
CA ILE A 123 -10.26 -9.90 4.71
C ILE A 123 -9.76 -10.25 6.13
N ALA A 124 -8.47 -10.05 6.43
CA ALA A 124 -7.92 -10.24 7.78
C ALA A 124 -8.53 -9.29 8.83
N VAL A 125 -9.28 -8.27 8.42
CA VAL A 125 -10.05 -7.40 9.33
C VAL A 125 -11.24 -8.12 9.98
N PHE A 126 -11.72 -9.21 9.37
CA PHE A 126 -12.80 -10.00 9.92
C PHE A 126 -12.29 -10.92 11.02
N GLY A 127 -13.07 -11.05 12.09
CA GLY A 127 -12.81 -12.02 13.14
C GLY A 127 -13.52 -13.35 12.89
N PRO A 128 -13.31 -14.34 13.78
CA PRO A 128 -13.91 -15.66 13.67
C PRO A 128 -15.46 -15.65 13.72
N ASP A 129 -16.03 -14.61 14.33
CA ASP A 129 -17.49 -14.44 14.47
C ASP A 129 -18.14 -13.78 13.24
N ALA A 130 -17.37 -13.45 12.21
CA ALA A 130 -17.90 -12.84 11.00
C ALA A 130 -18.83 -13.84 10.27
N PRO A 131 -20.04 -13.40 9.86
CA PRO A 131 -20.96 -14.29 9.13
C PRO A 131 -20.38 -14.68 7.78
N LYS A 132 -20.77 -15.86 7.28
CA LYS A 132 -20.33 -16.38 5.97
C LYS A 132 -20.55 -15.39 4.81
N HIS A 133 -21.60 -14.59 4.91
CA HIS A 133 -21.92 -13.50 3.97
C HIS A 133 -21.83 -12.18 4.71
N ALA A 134 -20.59 -11.75 5.01
CA ALA A 134 -20.34 -10.52 5.74
C ALA A 134 -20.76 -9.30 4.92
N PRO A 135 -21.61 -8.40 5.46
CA PRO A 135 -21.92 -7.14 4.80
C PRO A 135 -20.72 -6.18 4.85
N GLN A 136 -20.77 -5.13 4.02
CA GLN A 136 -19.71 -4.10 3.98
C GLN A 136 -19.51 -3.43 5.34
N ILE A 137 -20.61 -3.14 6.05
CA ILE A 137 -20.59 -2.51 7.37
C ILE A 137 -20.89 -3.58 8.42
N ILE A 138 -19.89 -3.94 9.19
CA ILE A 138 -19.92 -4.95 10.23
C ILE A 138 -18.87 -4.65 11.30
N ALA A 139 -19.06 -5.14 12.51
CA ALA A 139 -18.01 -5.10 13.55
C ALA A 139 -16.79 -5.89 13.09
N LEU A 140 -15.63 -5.27 13.19
CA LEU A 140 -14.35 -5.85 12.78
C LEU A 140 -13.59 -6.28 14.04
N ASN A 141 -13.40 -7.59 14.21
CA ASN A 141 -12.75 -8.20 15.38
C ASN A 141 -11.59 -9.10 14.93
N PRO A 142 -10.51 -8.52 14.36
CA PRO A 142 -9.37 -9.30 13.90
C PRO A 142 -8.68 -10.01 15.08
N THR A 143 -8.08 -11.16 14.79
CA THR A 143 -7.32 -11.94 15.78
C THR A 143 -5.82 -11.94 15.51
N THR A 144 -5.39 -11.23 14.47
CA THR A 144 -3.99 -11.11 14.07
C THR A 144 -3.51 -9.67 14.17
N VAL A 145 -2.23 -9.47 14.46
CA VAL A 145 -1.60 -8.13 14.47
C VAL A 145 -1.76 -7.44 13.12
N TYR A 146 -1.56 -8.17 12.04
CA TYR A 146 -1.77 -7.64 10.69
C TYR A 146 -3.21 -7.16 10.50
N GLY A 147 -4.21 -7.96 10.90
CA GLY A 147 -5.62 -7.58 10.83
C GLY A 147 -5.93 -6.33 11.65
N GLU A 148 -5.39 -6.22 12.88
CA GLU A 148 -5.51 -5.01 13.71
C GLU A 148 -4.99 -3.76 12.98
N THR A 149 -3.82 -3.88 12.32
CA THR A 149 -3.25 -2.74 11.57
C THR A 149 -4.12 -2.33 10.39
N LYS A 150 -4.77 -3.29 9.72
CA LYS A 150 -5.69 -3.01 8.61
C LYS A 150 -6.99 -2.35 9.09
N VAL A 151 -7.55 -2.79 10.22
CA VAL A 151 -8.69 -2.11 10.86
C VAL A 151 -8.31 -0.68 11.21
N LYS A 152 -7.14 -0.46 11.82
CA LYS A 152 -6.68 0.90 12.15
C LYS A 152 -6.52 1.76 10.91
N GLY A 153 -6.01 1.20 9.81
CA GLY A 153 -5.92 1.90 8.52
C GLY A 153 -7.27 2.34 7.96
N GLU A 154 -8.30 1.46 8.04
CA GLU A 154 -9.68 1.83 7.63
C GLU A 154 -10.27 2.95 8.51
N LEU A 155 -10.04 2.91 9.81
CA LEU A 155 -10.48 3.95 10.74
C LEU A 155 -9.80 5.29 10.46
N LEU A 156 -8.48 5.29 10.24
CA LEU A 156 -7.71 6.47 9.86
C LEU A 156 -8.20 7.04 8.51
N ALA A 157 -8.46 6.17 7.53
CA ALA A 157 -8.98 6.64 6.24
C ALA A 157 -10.32 7.37 6.38
N LYS A 158 -11.21 6.84 7.24
CA LYS A 158 -12.49 7.49 7.56
C LYS A 158 -12.28 8.81 8.30
N GLU A 159 -11.40 8.87 9.30
CA GLU A 159 -11.07 10.06 10.08
C GLU A 159 -10.55 11.18 9.16
N TYR A 160 -9.56 10.89 8.30
CA TYR A 160 -9.00 11.86 7.38
C TYR A 160 -9.99 12.33 6.31
N TRP A 161 -10.90 11.47 5.88
CA TRP A 161 -12.01 11.87 5.01
C TRP A 161 -12.96 12.83 5.74
N ASP A 162 -13.41 12.47 6.94
CA ASP A 162 -14.40 13.23 7.70
C ASP A 162 -13.85 14.60 8.13
N GLU A 163 -12.59 14.67 8.58
CA GLU A 163 -11.99 15.88 9.12
C GLU A 163 -11.32 16.78 8.09
N HIS A 164 -10.78 16.19 7.03
CA HIS A 164 -9.95 16.91 6.06
C HIS A 164 -10.45 16.80 4.62
N GLY A 165 -11.45 15.97 4.33
CA GLY A 165 -12.02 15.80 2.99
C GLY A 165 -11.07 15.14 1.99
N ILE A 166 -10.08 14.36 2.46
CA ILE A 166 -9.10 13.71 1.60
C ILE A 166 -9.71 12.48 0.92
N ASP A 167 -9.61 12.39 -0.40
CA ASP A 167 -10.11 11.24 -1.16
C ASP A 167 -9.22 10.01 -0.92
N ILE A 168 -9.59 9.21 0.07
CA ILE A 168 -8.91 7.96 0.44
C ILE A 168 -9.84 6.79 0.12
N ARG A 169 -9.37 5.88 -0.72
CA ARG A 169 -10.12 4.69 -1.13
C ARG A 169 -9.32 3.43 -0.89
N GLY A 170 -10.03 2.33 -0.68
CA GLY A 170 -9.41 1.02 -0.50
C GLY A 170 -10.39 -0.11 -0.75
N ILE A 171 -9.85 -1.31 -0.83
CA ILE A 171 -10.64 -2.55 -0.89
C ILE A 171 -10.07 -3.57 0.09
N ARG A 172 -10.93 -4.42 0.63
CA ARG A 172 -10.53 -5.56 1.44
C ARG A 172 -10.18 -6.70 0.50
N TYR A 173 -8.88 -6.87 0.24
CA TYR A 173 -8.42 -7.96 -0.61
C TYR A 173 -8.65 -9.32 0.04
N PRO A 174 -9.08 -10.33 -0.73
CA PRO A 174 -8.98 -11.74 -0.34
C PRO A 174 -7.53 -12.21 -0.39
N GLY A 175 -7.29 -13.51 -0.26
CA GLY A 175 -5.98 -14.10 -0.58
C GLY A 175 -5.61 -13.81 -2.03
N LEU A 176 -4.42 -13.27 -2.24
CA LEU A 176 -3.88 -12.94 -3.55
C LEU A 176 -2.77 -13.93 -3.91
N ILE A 177 -2.67 -14.26 -5.18
CA ILE A 177 -1.59 -15.05 -5.76
C ILE A 177 -0.91 -14.19 -6.81
N SER A 178 0.42 -14.03 -6.72
CA SER A 178 1.25 -13.35 -7.69
C SER A 178 2.44 -14.23 -8.06
N TYR A 179 2.92 -14.12 -9.29
CA TYR A 179 4.07 -14.86 -9.80
C TYR A 179 5.24 -13.96 -10.22
N LYS A 180 5.04 -12.65 -10.27
CA LYS A 180 6.05 -11.68 -10.73
C LYS A 180 6.99 -11.20 -9.64
N ALA A 181 6.63 -11.38 -8.39
CA ALA A 181 7.47 -11.06 -7.26
C ALA A 181 7.55 -12.25 -6.32
N PRO A 182 8.69 -12.46 -5.65
CA PRO A 182 8.83 -13.53 -4.68
C PRO A 182 7.84 -13.41 -3.54
N ALA A 183 7.59 -14.53 -2.85
CA ALA A 183 6.75 -14.61 -1.67
C ALA A 183 7.14 -13.56 -0.63
N GLY A 184 6.16 -12.83 -0.10
CA GLY A 184 6.36 -11.70 0.81
C GLY A 184 6.00 -11.98 2.26
N GLY A 185 5.66 -13.22 2.61
CA GLY A 185 5.14 -13.63 3.92
C GLY A 185 3.61 -13.49 4.02
N GLY A 186 2.91 -13.64 2.91
CA GLY A 186 1.45 -13.73 2.84
C GLY A 186 0.94 -15.14 3.12
N THR A 187 -0.32 -15.27 3.52
CA THR A 187 -0.94 -16.58 3.83
C THR A 187 -1.20 -17.44 2.60
N THR A 188 -1.12 -16.88 1.39
CA THR A 188 -1.36 -17.57 0.11
C THR A 188 -0.08 -17.87 -0.67
N ASP A 189 1.07 -17.49 -0.14
CA ASP A 189 2.36 -17.66 -0.81
C ASP A 189 2.68 -19.14 -1.11
N TYR A 190 2.20 -20.07 -0.26
CA TYR A 190 2.33 -21.51 -0.47
C TYR A 190 1.82 -21.98 -1.84
N ALA A 191 0.86 -21.27 -2.41
CA ALA A 191 0.28 -21.64 -3.71
C ALA A 191 1.25 -21.45 -4.88
N VAL A 192 2.26 -20.59 -4.71
CA VAL A 192 3.35 -20.36 -5.69
C VAL A 192 4.58 -21.18 -5.28
N GLU A 193 4.96 -21.14 -4.00
CA GLU A 193 6.14 -21.83 -3.46
C GLU A 193 6.12 -23.33 -3.73
N ILE A 194 4.95 -23.96 -3.77
CA ILE A 194 4.83 -25.41 -4.08
C ILE A 194 5.30 -25.75 -5.50
N PHE A 195 5.21 -24.81 -6.45
CA PHE A 195 5.70 -25.02 -7.81
C PHE A 195 7.19 -24.69 -7.94
N GLU A 196 7.72 -23.81 -7.10
CA GLU A 196 9.15 -23.49 -7.06
C GLU A 196 9.97 -24.58 -6.34
N ALA A 197 9.33 -25.34 -5.45
CA ALA A 197 9.94 -26.43 -4.69
C ALA A 197 9.93 -27.81 -5.43
N ALA A 198 9.26 -27.92 -6.56
CA ALA A 198 9.13 -29.15 -7.36
C ALA A 198 10.20 -29.23 -8.45
#